data_2dfa9c29ac1c8e9c031d6e3537cc6862
#
_entry.id   2dfa9c29ac1c8e9c031d6e3537cc6862
#
_cell.length_a   1.000
_cell.length_b   1.000
_cell.length_c   1.000
_cell.angle_alpha   90.00
_cell.angle_beta   90.00
_cell.angle_gamma   90.00
#
_symmetry.space_group_name_H-M   'P 1'
#
loop_
_entity.id
_entity.type
_entity.pdbx_description
1 polymer ?
#
loop_
_entity_poly.entity_id
_entity_poly.type
_entity_poly.pdbx_seq_one_letter_code
_entity_poly.pdbx_strand_id
1 'polypeptide(L)'
;MQIKKLDDLKVTNPYLRLGTDVSSLEKSIQTLGLIAPLVISSDNVILAGARRYQALLNLGRTEAPVVVVEGNSLEKELVSIDENLVRKDLTKMEIETHLRRAKEIYQTLFPEPEVPVKEESTSEKKFIKETLPAEKFLTMVSEKTGLSPKQIHEAISRDELSSEEVKEARLNGELSLSQTNEIVKLKKEDQTLAIDHIKELPVREIKKFVKMAKAQGVEKAIKQSTPLHPHQKDFDEVETLLKKALKKISQLNLEGISFESYPESLQDLLGQIDESRINEPKRLSRTSDFSGDSLQ
;
A
#
# COMPACT_ATOMS: atom_id res chain seq x y z
N MET A 1 34.33 -3.10 24.23
CA MET A 1 33.24 -2.42 24.91
C MET A 1 33.86 -1.15 25.55
N GLN A 2 33.33 0.01 25.27
CA GLN A 2 33.83 1.28 25.76
C GLN A 2 32.76 1.95 26.65
N ILE A 3 33.15 2.86 27.53
CA ILE A 3 32.23 3.72 28.25
C ILE A 3 32.28 5.09 27.63
N LYS A 4 31.11 5.67 27.31
CA LYS A 4 30.98 7.02 26.76
C LYS A 4 30.02 7.84 27.59
N LYS A 5 30.24 9.15 27.62
CA LYS A 5 29.32 10.10 28.24
C LYS A 5 28.04 10.18 27.36
N LEU A 6 26.89 10.20 27.99
CA LEU A 6 25.61 10.29 27.27
C LEU A 6 25.46 11.62 26.53
N ASP A 7 26.00 12.70 27.08
CA ASP A 7 25.97 14.03 26.44
C ASP A 7 26.76 14.10 25.12
N ASP A 8 27.74 13.20 24.93
CA ASP A 8 28.53 13.13 23.69
C ASP A 8 27.79 12.37 22.57
N LEU A 9 26.69 11.70 22.89
CA LEU A 9 25.96 10.87 21.96
C LEU A 9 24.89 11.64 21.20
N LYS A 10 24.77 11.39 19.89
CA LYS A 10 23.85 12.07 18.99
C LYS A 10 22.74 11.13 18.54
N VAL A 11 21.49 11.59 18.61
CA VAL A 11 20.31 10.87 18.11
C VAL A 11 19.85 11.55 16.83
N THR A 12 20.43 11.19 15.70
CA THR A 12 20.13 11.78 14.38
C THR A 12 19.54 10.78 13.40
N ASN A 13 19.45 9.48 13.79
CA ASN A 13 18.97 8.43 12.92
C ASN A 13 17.44 8.42 12.90
N PRO A 14 16.79 8.61 11.72
CA PRO A 14 15.32 8.67 11.60
C PRO A 14 14.62 7.35 11.90
N TYR A 15 15.34 6.22 11.90
CA TYR A 15 14.80 4.91 12.25
C TYR A 15 14.75 4.63 13.75
N LEU A 16 15.27 5.55 14.57
CA LEU A 16 15.22 5.43 16.03
C LEU A 16 13.90 6.00 16.57
N ARG A 17 13.16 5.20 17.32
CA ARG A 17 11.96 5.66 18.03
C ARG A 17 12.34 6.43 19.28
N LEU A 18 12.03 7.72 19.26
CA LEU A 18 12.05 8.60 20.43
C LEU A 18 10.61 8.80 20.94
N GLY A 19 10.43 8.96 22.24
CA GLY A 19 9.13 9.31 22.85
C GLY A 19 8.19 8.13 23.14
N THR A 20 8.67 6.89 23.08
CA THR A 20 7.91 5.72 23.58
C THR A 20 8.06 5.62 25.11
N ASP A 21 7.02 5.10 25.80
CA ASP A 21 7.10 4.81 27.23
C ASP A 21 8.28 3.87 27.54
N VAL A 22 9.20 4.32 28.38
CA VAL A 22 10.39 3.59 28.80
C VAL A 22 10.37 3.19 30.28
N SER A 23 9.27 3.41 30.99
CA SER A 23 9.15 3.19 32.46
C SER A 23 9.46 1.76 32.86
N SER A 24 9.05 0.77 32.10
CA SER A 24 9.40 -0.63 32.37
C SER A 24 10.88 -0.91 32.18
N LEU A 25 11.51 -0.24 31.21
CA LEU A 25 12.94 -0.36 30.93
C LEU A 25 13.79 0.36 32.00
N GLU A 26 13.33 1.51 32.50
CA GLU A 26 13.95 2.22 33.62
C GLU A 26 14.01 1.34 34.88
N LYS A 27 12.89 0.70 35.25
CA LYS A 27 12.84 -0.24 36.38
C LYS A 27 13.82 -1.41 36.18
N SER A 28 13.89 -1.96 34.98
CA SER A 28 14.83 -3.04 34.64
C SER A 28 16.28 -2.58 34.79
N ILE A 29 16.62 -1.40 34.26
CA ILE A 29 17.97 -0.83 34.31
C ILE A 29 18.36 -0.48 35.76
N GLN A 30 17.42 -0.01 36.57
CA GLN A 30 17.68 0.23 38.01
C GLN A 30 18.01 -1.06 38.78
N THR A 31 17.32 -2.15 38.42
CA THR A 31 17.45 -3.42 39.15
C THR A 31 18.64 -4.27 38.69
N LEU A 32 18.83 -4.36 37.37
CA LEU A 32 19.77 -5.28 36.72
C LEU A 32 20.96 -4.59 36.09
N GLY A 33 20.97 -3.26 36.02
CA GLY A 33 21.91 -2.50 35.22
C GLY A 33 21.58 -2.56 33.73
N LEU A 34 22.43 -1.93 32.92
CA LEU A 34 22.30 -1.98 31.45
C LEU A 34 22.91 -3.29 30.92
N ILE A 35 22.07 -4.29 30.68
CA ILE A 35 22.51 -5.62 30.22
C ILE A 35 23.08 -5.56 28.80
N ALA A 36 22.41 -4.86 27.90
CA ALA A 36 22.85 -4.71 26.50
C ALA A 36 23.38 -3.29 26.28
N PRO A 37 24.62 -3.12 25.75
CA PRO A 37 25.21 -1.82 25.49
C PRO A 37 24.45 -1.04 24.40
N LEU A 38 24.69 0.27 24.33
CA LEU A 38 24.27 1.07 23.18
C LEU A 38 25.19 0.76 22.00
N VAL A 39 24.64 0.79 20.78
CA VAL A 39 25.43 0.66 19.55
C VAL A 39 25.54 2.04 18.91
N ILE A 40 26.79 2.50 18.71
CA ILE A 40 27.06 3.83 18.17
C ILE A 40 28.02 3.76 16.98
N SER A 41 28.02 4.79 16.16
CA SER A 41 29.04 5.00 15.14
C SER A 41 30.33 5.60 15.71
N SER A 42 31.41 5.59 14.94
CA SER A 42 32.64 6.34 15.25
C SER A 42 32.40 7.83 15.54
N ASP A 43 31.35 8.44 14.96
CA ASP A 43 30.97 9.84 15.13
C ASP A 43 30.00 10.06 16.31
N ASN A 44 29.89 9.08 17.21
CA ASN A 44 29.02 9.06 18.38
C ASN A 44 27.51 9.14 18.06
N VAL A 45 27.10 8.74 16.84
CA VAL A 45 25.67 8.65 16.49
C VAL A 45 25.12 7.31 16.97
N ILE A 46 23.99 7.33 17.68
CA ILE A 46 23.33 6.11 18.14
C ILE A 46 22.72 5.40 16.92
N LEU A 47 23.16 4.16 16.70
CA LEU A 47 22.64 3.26 15.65
C LEU A 47 21.55 2.32 16.20
N ALA A 48 21.72 1.86 17.47
CA ALA A 48 20.75 1.02 18.14
C ALA A 48 20.72 1.31 19.65
N GLY A 49 19.52 1.18 20.26
CA GLY A 49 19.34 1.35 21.70
C GLY A 49 18.81 2.73 22.12
N ALA A 50 18.12 3.48 21.27
CA ALA A 50 17.57 4.80 21.61
C ALA A 50 16.66 4.79 22.84
N ARG A 51 15.83 3.76 23.03
CA ARG A 51 15.00 3.61 24.24
C ARG A 51 15.85 3.42 25.51
N ARG A 52 16.96 2.66 25.40
CA ARG A 52 17.92 2.48 26.50
C ARG A 52 18.62 3.79 26.84
N TYR A 53 19.03 4.53 25.83
CA TYR A 53 19.59 5.86 25.99
C TYR A 53 18.61 6.81 26.70
N GLN A 54 17.35 6.87 26.27
CA GLN A 54 16.32 7.68 26.90
C GLN A 54 16.09 7.27 28.37
N ALA A 55 16.00 5.98 28.64
CA ALA A 55 15.84 5.47 30.00
C ALA A 55 17.05 5.83 30.92
N LEU A 56 18.28 5.78 30.37
CA LEU A 56 19.47 6.19 31.11
C LEU A 56 19.47 7.69 31.43
N LEU A 57 19.04 8.53 30.48
CA LEU A 57 18.88 9.97 30.73
C LEU A 57 17.83 10.24 31.79
N ASN A 58 16.67 9.59 31.74
CA ASN A 58 15.59 9.74 32.73
C ASN A 58 16.05 9.28 34.14
N LEU A 59 16.96 8.30 34.22
CA LEU A 59 17.57 7.82 35.47
C LEU A 59 18.73 8.69 35.93
N GLY A 60 19.06 9.81 35.27
CA GLY A 60 20.14 10.69 35.63
C GLY A 60 21.55 10.08 35.47
N ARG A 61 21.68 9.03 34.68
CA ARG A 61 22.98 8.45 34.35
C ARG A 61 23.76 9.40 33.43
N THR A 62 25.07 9.51 33.66
CA THR A 62 25.95 10.36 32.86
C THR A 62 26.77 9.59 31.84
N GLU A 63 26.89 8.27 32.02
CA GLU A 63 27.71 7.42 31.14
C GLU A 63 26.99 6.10 30.86
N ALA A 64 27.35 5.50 29.73
CA ALA A 64 26.85 4.19 29.32
C ALA A 64 27.91 3.35 28.63
N PRO A 65 27.84 2.03 28.75
CA PRO A 65 28.63 1.12 27.94
C PRO A 65 28.14 1.15 26.50
N VAL A 66 29.09 1.24 25.57
CA VAL A 66 28.83 1.33 24.14
C VAL A 66 29.65 0.30 23.34
N VAL A 67 29.10 -0.10 22.20
CA VAL A 67 29.82 -0.81 21.13
C VAL A 67 29.92 0.16 19.95
N VAL A 68 31.14 0.43 19.52
CA VAL A 68 31.40 1.28 18.34
C VAL A 68 31.41 0.41 17.09
N VAL A 69 30.59 0.76 16.10
CA VAL A 69 30.58 0.14 14.78
C VAL A 69 31.36 1.03 13.83
N GLU A 70 32.42 0.46 13.27
CA GLU A 70 33.18 1.07 12.19
C GLU A 70 32.53 0.68 10.86
N GLY A 71 32.66 1.55 9.85
CA GLY A 71 32.06 1.32 8.54
C GLY A 71 31.59 2.63 7.89
N ASN A 72 31.13 2.54 6.65
CA ASN A 72 30.54 3.67 5.96
C ASN A 72 29.12 3.99 6.48
N SER A 73 28.52 5.09 6.02
CA SER A 73 27.20 5.52 6.50
C SER A 73 26.09 4.52 6.19
N LEU A 74 26.19 3.80 5.07
CA LEU A 74 25.19 2.79 4.66
C LEU A 74 25.28 1.54 5.53
N GLU A 75 26.49 1.07 5.87
CA GLU A 75 26.66 -0.06 6.78
C GLU A 75 26.10 0.27 8.18
N LYS A 76 26.34 1.48 8.66
CA LYS A 76 25.80 1.97 9.94
C LYS A 76 24.27 2.06 9.92
N GLU A 77 23.68 2.52 8.82
CA GLU A 77 22.23 2.57 8.63
C GLU A 77 21.64 1.14 8.59
N LEU A 78 22.30 0.22 7.89
CA LEU A 78 21.87 -1.17 7.82
C LEU A 78 21.84 -1.85 9.20
N VAL A 79 22.84 -1.58 10.05
CA VAL A 79 22.86 -2.09 11.45
C VAL A 79 21.65 -1.58 12.24
N SER A 80 21.29 -0.31 12.06
CA SER A 80 20.12 0.26 12.72
C SER A 80 18.79 -0.33 12.24
N ILE A 81 18.64 -0.52 10.93
CA ILE A 81 17.46 -1.18 10.36
C ILE A 81 17.36 -2.62 10.83
N ASP A 82 18.48 -3.32 10.85
CA ASP A 82 18.59 -4.72 11.25
C ASP A 82 18.15 -4.94 12.73
N GLU A 83 18.57 -4.06 13.63
CA GLU A 83 18.10 -4.09 15.03
C GLU A 83 16.58 -3.87 15.12
N ASN A 84 16.04 -2.95 14.31
CA ASN A 84 14.62 -2.66 14.31
C ASN A 84 13.78 -3.82 13.75
N LEU A 85 14.22 -4.49 12.68
CA LEU A 85 13.48 -5.60 12.06
C LEU A 85 13.26 -6.82 12.99
N VAL A 86 14.11 -7.00 13.99
CA VAL A 86 13.98 -8.09 14.98
C VAL A 86 12.91 -7.77 16.05
N ARG A 87 12.40 -6.54 16.08
CA ARG A 87 11.44 -6.10 17.12
C ARG A 87 10.03 -6.58 16.81
N LYS A 88 9.29 -6.89 17.86
CA LYS A 88 7.91 -7.38 17.76
C LYS A 88 6.84 -6.26 17.73
N ASP A 89 7.24 -5.03 17.98
CA ASP A 89 6.34 -3.87 18.15
C ASP A 89 6.23 -2.98 16.91
N LEU A 90 6.83 -3.38 15.78
CA LEU A 90 6.69 -2.68 14.51
C LEU A 90 5.32 -2.88 13.88
N THR A 91 4.77 -1.83 13.34
CA THR A 91 3.61 -1.93 12.44
C THR A 91 4.01 -2.60 11.11
N LYS A 92 3.04 -3.18 10.43
CA LYS A 92 3.30 -3.83 9.12
C LYS A 92 3.91 -2.86 8.09
N MET A 93 3.50 -1.60 8.11
CA MET A 93 4.04 -0.60 7.19
C MET A 93 5.48 -0.21 7.53
N GLU A 94 5.80 -0.07 8.83
CA GLU A 94 7.19 0.17 9.24
C GLU A 94 8.11 -0.97 8.84
N ILE A 95 7.66 -2.22 8.97
CA ILE A 95 8.42 -3.40 8.50
C ILE A 95 8.66 -3.30 6.98
N GLU A 96 7.65 -2.95 6.20
CA GLU A 96 7.76 -2.82 4.75
C GLU A 96 8.77 -1.74 4.36
N THR A 97 8.73 -0.57 5.00
CA THR A 97 9.67 0.52 4.77
C THR A 97 11.10 0.13 5.15
N HIS A 98 11.28 -0.53 6.29
CA HIS A 98 12.59 -1.01 6.73
C HIS A 98 13.16 -2.06 5.77
N LEU A 99 12.32 -2.99 5.31
CA LEU A 99 12.72 -4.02 4.34
C LEU A 99 13.14 -3.42 3.00
N ARG A 100 12.38 -2.44 2.48
CA ARG A 100 12.74 -1.74 1.25
C ARG A 100 14.08 -1.03 1.39
N ARG A 101 14.25 -0.27 2.47
CA ARG A 101 15.49 0.48 2.70
C ARG A 101 16.69 -0.44 2.92
N ALA A 102 16.53 -1.54 3.66
CA ALA A 102 17.57 -2.54 3.82
C ALA A 102 17.98 -3.15 2.48
N LYS A 103 17.02 -3.45 1.60
CA LYS A 103 17.30 -3.95 0.24
C LYS A 103 18.12 -2.95 -0.58
N GLU A 104 17.73 -1.66 -0.59
CA GLU A 104 18.44 -0.60 -1.31
C GLU A 104 19.90 -0.49 -0.86
N ILE A 105 20.11 -0.46 0.48
CA ILE A 105 21.45 -0.41 1.05
C ILE A 105 22.25 -1.65 0.67
N TYR A 106 21.63 -2.83 0.81
CA TYR A 106 22.30 -4.09 0.51
C TYR A 106 22.73 -4.18 -0.97
N GLN A 107 21.88 -3.76 -1.89
CA GLN A 107 22.19 -3.70 -3.31
C GLN A 107 23.31 -2.69 -3.63
N THR A 108 23.37 -1.58 -2.89
CA THR A 108 24.45 -0.58 -3.05
C THR A 108 25.79 -1.10 -2.53
N LEU A 109 25.79 -1.82 -1.41
CA LEU A 109 26.99 -2.40 -0.81
C LEU A 109 27.49 -3.64 -1.55
N PHE A 110 26.57 -4.42 -2.11
CA PHE A 110 26.82 -5.69 -2.79
C PHE A 110 26.13 -5.71 -4.15
N PRO A 111 26.61 -4.92 -5.13
CA PRO A 111 26.00 -4.90 -6.45
C PRO A 111 26.08 -6.28 -7.12
N GLU A 112 25.03 -6.62 -7.86
CA GLU A 112 25.05 -7.85 -8.66
C GLU A 112 26.11 -7.75 -9.75
N PRO A 113 26.86 -8.83 -10.03
CA PRO A 113 27.83 -8.83 -11.11
C PRO A 113 27.13 -8.58 -12.46
N GLU A 114 27.67 -7.67 -13.27
CA GLU A 114 27.11 -7.27 -14.59
C GLU A 114 27.10 -8.40 -15.63
N VAL A 115 27.66 -9.56 -15.30
CA VAL A 115 27.79 -10.68 -16.26
C VAL A 115 26.62 -11.64 -16.07
N PRO A 116 25.76 -11.87 -17.07
CA PRO A 116 24.79 -12.94 -17.00
C PRO A 116 25.54 -14.27 -16.96
N VAL A 117 25.37 -15.02 -15.88
CA VAL A 117 25.85 -16.41 -15.79
C VAL A 117 25.06 -17.18 -16.84
N LYS A 118 25.67 -17.40 -18.03
CA LYS A 118 25.18 -18.36 -19.00
C LYS A 118 25.23 -19.72 -18.34
N GLU A 119 24.08 -20.33 -18.15
CA GLU A 119 23.97 -21.74 -17.81
C GLU A 119 24.54 -22.56 -19.00
N GLU A 120 25.84 -22.80 -19.01
CA GLU A 120 26.40 -23.87 -19.85
C GLU A 120 26.16 -25.18 -19.12
N SER A 121 25.21 -25.92 -19.64
CA SER A 121 24.94 -27.31 -19.32
C SER A 121 26.16 -28.17 -19.71
N THR A 122 27.03 -28.46 -18.77
CA THR A 122 27.91 -29.63 -18.85
C THR A 122 28.11 -30.20 -17.46
N SER A 123 27.77 -31.47 -17.38
CA SER A 123 27.95 -32.38 -16.26
C SER A 123 29.38 -32.34 -15.71
N GLU A 124 29.50 -32.36 -14.39
CA GLU A 124 30.68 -32.44 -13.57
C GLU A 124 31.43 -31.15 -13.23
N LYS A 125 30.76 -30.34 -12.39
CA LYS A 125 31.46 -29.57 -11.35
C LYS A 125 30.45 -29.23 -10.27
N LYS A 126 30.61 -29.77 -9.06
CA LYS A 126 30.09 -29.21 -7.82
C LYS A 126 30.75 -27.85 -7.63
N PHE A 127 30.32 -26.86 -8.39
CA PHE A 127 30.58 -25.47 -8.05
C PHE A 127 29.74 -25.15 -6.84
N ILE A 128 30.37 -24.68 -5.80
CA ILE A 128 29.74 -23.94 -4.70
C ILE A 128 28.95 -22.85 -5.40
N LYS A 129 27.61 -23.00 -5.42
CA LYS A 129 26.69 -22.02 -5.97
C LYS A 129 26.85 -20.82 -5.05
N GLU A 130 27.67 -19.83 -5.40
CA GLU A 130 27.68 -18.55 -4.71
C GLU A 130 26.29 -18.00 -4.87
N THR A 131 25.52 -18.04 -3.79
CA THR A 131 24.19 -17.46 -3.75
C THR A 131 24.29 -16.00 -4.14
N LEU A 132 23.48 -15.60 -5.13
CA LEU A 132 23.43 -14.22 -5.61
C LEU A 132 23.17 -13.27 -4.42
N PRO A 133 23.69 -12.02 -4.45
CA PRO A 133 23.48 -11.06 -3.37
C PRO A 133 22.02 -10.90 -2.95
N ALA A 134 21.09 -10.90 -3.91
CA ALA A 134 19.65 -10.84 -3.63
C ALA A 134 19.15 -12.07 -2.84
N GLU A 135 19.62 -13.28 -3.13
CA GLU A 135 19.25 -14.50 -2.39
C GLU A 135 19.83 -14.47 -0.97
N LYS A 136 21.07 -13.99 -0.80
CA LYS A 136 21.71 -13.81 0.52
C LYS A 136 20.91 -12.83 1.39
N PHE A 137 20.48 -11.71 0.81
CA PHE A 137 19.64 -10.75 1.49
C PHE A 137 18.33 -11.37 1.98
N LEU A 138 17.60 -12.05 1.08
CA LEU A 138 16.33 -12.69 1.43
C LEU A 138 16.48 -13.74 2.51
N THR A 139 17.54 -14.56 2.47
CA THR A 139 17.83 -15.58 3.48
C THR A 139 18.10 -14.94 4.83
N MET A 140 19.00 -13.93 4.88
CA MET A 140 19.35 -13.22 6.11
C MET A 140 18.13 -12.57 6.77
N VAL A 141 17.29 -11.90 5.98
CA VAL A 141 16.09 -11.23 6.48
C VAL A 141 15.04 -12.26 6.91
N SER A 142 14.88 -13.36 6.18
CA SER A 142 13.94 -14.45 6.51
C SER A 142 14.30 -15.09 7.85
N GLU A 143 15.55 -15.37 8.12
CA GLU A 143 16.04 -15.93 9.39
C GLU A 143 15.74 -15.00 10.58
N LYS A 144 15.89 -13.69 10.38
CA LYS A 144 15.71 -12.69 11.43
C LYS A 144 14.25 -12.34 11.71
N THR A 145 13.45 -12.22 10.67
CA THR A 145 12.06 -11.76 10.79
C THR A 145 11.05 -12.90 10.89
N GLY A 146 11.44 -14.11 10.50
CA GLY A 146 10.53 -15.26 10.35
C GLY A 146 9.59 -15.16 9.14
N LEU A 147 9.76 -14.14 8.29
CA LEU A 147 8.98 -13.98 7.07
C LEU A 147 9.55 -14.85 5.96
N SER A 148 8.68 -15.48 5.16
CA SER A 148 9.13 -16.20 3.97
C SER A 148 9.69 -15.23 2.91
N PRO A 149 10.60 -15.68 2.01
CA PRO A 149 11.11 -14.86 0.92
C PRO A 149 10.02 -14.19 0.08
N LYS A 150 8.90 -14.91 -0.15
CA LYS A 150 7.74 -14.37 -0.86
C LYS A 150 7.09 -13.20 -0.09
N GLN A 151 6.90 -13.34 1.22
CA GLN A 151 6.34 -12.29 2.05
C GLN A 151 7.25 -11.06 2.11
N ILE A 152 8.56 -11.25 2.16
CA ILE A 152 9.54 -10.15 2.11
C ILE A 152 9.45 -9.42 0.76
N HIS A 153 9.41 -10.15 -0.35
CA HIS A 153 9.26 -9.55 -1.67
C HIS A 153 7.94 -8.78 -1.82
N GLU A 154 6.83 -9.35 -1.37
CA GLU A 154 5.53 -8.68 -1.38
C GLU A 154 5.51 -7.43 -0.49
N ALA A 155 6.16 -7.47 0.67
CA ALA A 155 6.28 -6.35 1.60
C ALA A 155 7.05 -5.18 0.96
N ILE A 156 8.20 -5.46 0.36
CA ILE A 156 9.01 -4.47 -0.34
C ILE A 156 8.23 -3.88 -1.52
N SER A 157 7.57 -4.72 -2.32
CA SER A 157 6.78 -4.28 -3.46
C SER A 157 5.61 -3.38 -3.05
N ARG A 158 4.96 -3.66 -1.92
CA ARG A 158 3.89 -2.79 -1.40
C ARG A 158 4.39 -1.41 -1.02
N ASP A 159 5.54 -1.30 -0.37
CA ASP A 159 6.10 0.01 0.02
C ASP A 159 6.61 0.79 -1.20
N GLU A 160 7.28 0.12 -2.14
CA GLU A 160 7.92 0.72 -3.31
C GLU A 160 6.90 1.17 -4.37
N LEU A 161 5.91 0.31 -4.66
CA LEU A 161 5.02 0.46 -5.81
C LEU A 161 3.67 1.08 -5.46
N SER A 162 3.30 1.23 -4.19
CA SER A 162 2.05 1.88 -3.81
C SER A 162 2.06 3.37 -4.15
N SER A 163 0.93 3.89 -4.62
CA SER A 163 0.67 5.32 -4.66
C SER A 163 0.41 5.86 -3.24
N GLU A 164 0.44 7.18 -3.06
CA GLU A 164 0.21 7.77 -1.73
C GLU A 164 -1.22 7.50 -1.23
N GLU A 165 -2.22 7.52 -2.13
CA GLU A 165 -3.61 7.22 -1.79
C GLU A 165 -3.79 5.76 -1.34
N VAL A 166 -3.05 4.82 -1.95
CA VAL A 166 -3.05 3.41 -1.51
C VAL A 166 -2.42 3.27 -0.13
N LYS A 167 -1.34 4.01 0.17
CA LYS A 167 -0.73 4.02 1.50
C LYS A 167 -1.68 4.60 2.55
N GLU A 168 -2.34 5.70 2.23
CA GLU A 168 -3.32 6.34 3.11
C GLU A 168 -4.51 5.42 3.39
N ALA A 169 -5.09 4.81 2.36
CA ALA A 169 -6.19 3.86 2.51
C ALA A 169 -5.79 2.63 3.37
N ARG A 170 -4.52 2.21 3.31
CA ARG A 170 -4.00 1.15 4.20
C ARG A 170 -3.85 1.62 5.64
N LEU A 171 -3.37 2.85 5.87
CA LEU A 171 -3.26 3.44 7.21
C LEU A 171 -4.63 3.55 7.87
N ASN A 172 -5.65 3.93 7.11
CA ASN A 172 -7.03 4.03 7.55
C ASN A 172 -7.74 2.67 7.71
N GLY A 173 -7.08 1.57 7.32
CA GLY A 173 -7.65 0.22 7.41
C GLY A 173 -8.66 -0.10 6.29
N GLU A 174 -8.78 0.74 5.27
CA GLU A 174 -9.70 0.57 4.13
C GLU A 174 -9.22 -0.52 3.17
N LEU A 175 -7.93 -0.83 3.16
CA LEU A 175 -7.31 -1.86 2.33
C LEU A 175 -6.57 -2.90 3.15
N SER A 176 -6.84 -4.17 2.87
CA SER A 176 -6.07 -5.29 3.39
C SER A 176 -4.75 -5.48 2.63
N LEU A 177 -3.79 -6.22 3.24
CA LEU A 177 -2.53 -6.59 2.58
C LEU A 177 -2.74 -7.34 1.26
N SER A 178 -3.75 -8.25 1.24
CA SER A 178 -4.05 -9.05 0.04
C SER A 178 -4.60 -8.21 -1.11
N GLN A 179 -5.44 -7.21 -0.80
CA GLN A 179 -5.93 -6.25 -1.79
C GLN A 179 -4.78 -5.40 -2.32
N THR A 180 -3.94 -4.87 -1.41
CA THR A 180 -2.78 -4.07 -1.80
C THR A 180 -1.81 -4.84 -2.71
N ASN A 181 -1.53 -6.13 -2.43
CA ASN A 181 -0.70 -6.97 -3.30
C ASN A 181 -1.21 -7.07 -4.74
N GLU A 182 -2.51 -6.95 -4.94
CA GLU A 182 -3.07 -6.95 -6.29
C GLU A 182 -3.00 -5.56 -6.94
N ILE A 183 -3.30 -4.51 -6.16
CA ILE A 183 -3.35 -3.11 -6.63
C ILE A 183 -1.98 -2.63 -7.09
N VAL A 184 -0.91 -2.93 -6.36
CA VAL A 184 0.46 -2.51 -6.70
C VAL A 184 0.99 -3.11 -8.00
N LYS A 185 0.26 -4.01 -8.62
CA LYS A 185 0.54 -4.50 -9.97
C LYS A 185 0.18 -3.51 -11.07
N LEU A 186 -0.60 -2.47 -10.75
CA LEU A 186 -0.91 -1.34 -11.62
C LEU A 186 0.16 -0.25 -11.45
N LYS A 187 0.28 0.64 -12.42
CA LYS A 187 1.10 1.86 -12.28
C LYS A 187 0.50 2.78 -11.22
N LYS A 188 1.31 3.64 -10.60
CA LYS A 188 0.85 4.54 -9.51
C LYS A 188 -0.32 5.44 -9.95
N GLU A 189 -0.27 5.98 -11.16
CA GLU A 189 -1.33 6.80 -11.73
C GLU A 189 -2.64 6.02 -11.87
N ASP A 190 -2.54 4.77 -12.30
CA ASP A 190 -3.68 3.85 -12.45
C ASP A 190 -4.27 3.45 -11.08
N GLN A 191 -3.42 3.34 -10.06
CA GLN A 191 -3.86 3.04 -8.68
C GLN A 191 -4.71 4.19 -8.13
N THR A 192 -4.25 5.44 -8.30
CA THR A 192 -4.97 6.64 -7.86
C THR A 192 -6.35 6.73 -8.50
N LEU A 193 -6.47 6.43 -9.80
CA LEU A 193 -7.76 6.42 -10.51
C LEU A 193 -8.70 5.29 -10.06
N ALA A 194 -8.14 4.16 -9.63
CA ALA A 194 -8.91 2.96 -9.32
C ALA A 194 -9.28 2.83 -7.85
N ILE A 195 -8.64 3.57 -6.96
CA ILE A 195 -8.68 3.32 -5.51
C ILE A 195 -10.10 3.28 -4.96
N ASP A 196 -10.94 4.26 -5.29
CA ASP A 196 -12.30 4.36 -4.77
C ASP A 196 -13.19 3.21 -5.22
N HIS A 197 -12.95 2.70 -6.42
CA HIS A 197 -13.66 1.53 -6.93
C HIS A 197 -13.18 0.23 -6.30
N ILE A 198 -11.89 0.13 -6.00
CA ILE A 198 -11.24 -1.10 -5.50
C ILE A 198 -11.50 -1.33 -4.01
N LYS A 199 -11.61 -0.28 -3.19
CA LYS A 199 -11.81 -0.37 -1.73
C LYS A 199 -12.93 -1.33 -1.35
N GLU A 200 -14.03 -1.34 -2.08
CA GLU A 200 -15.22 -2.14 -1.81
C GLU A 200 -15.19 -3.55 -2.41
N LEU A 201 -14.21 -3.83 -3.27
CA LEU A 201 -14.16 -5.10 -3.99
C LEU A 201 -13.42 -6.19 -3.19
N PRO A 202 -13.92 -7.44 -3.21
CA PRO A 202 -13.18 -8.57 -2.68
C PRO A 202 -11.94 -8.87 -3.55
N VAL A 203 -10.89 -9.44 -2.94
CA VAL A 203 -9.60 -9.73 -3.61
C VAL A 203 -9.76 -10.44 -4.96
N ARG A 204 -10.74 -11.36 -5.07
CA ARG A 204 -11.00 -12.09 -6.32
C ARG A 204 -11.43 -11.17 -7.46
N GLU A 205 -12.26 -10.18 -7.16
CA GLU A 205 -12.73 -9.20 -8.14
C GLU A 205 -11.63 -8.20 -8.48
N ILE A 206 -10.83 -7.78 -7.50
CA ILE A 206 -9.65 -6.94 -7.73
C ILE A 206 -8.67 -7.61 -8.70
N LYS A 207 -8.44 -8.93 -8.57
CA LYS A 207 -7.59 -9.68 -9.52
C LYS A 207 -8.12 -9.60 -10.95
N LYS A 208 -9.43 -9.74 -11.14
CA LYS A 208 -10.07 -9.62 -12.46
C LYS A 208 -9.95 -8.20 -12.98
N PHE A 209 -10.25 -7.21 -12.13
CA PHE A 209 -10.13 -5.79 -12.44
C PHE A 209 -8.72 -5.43 -12.89
N VAL A 210 -7.69 -5.79 -12.12
CA VAL A 210 -6.28 -5.53 -12.46
C VAL A 210 -5.89 -6.16 -13.80
N LYS A 211 -6.37 -7.38 -14.08
CA LYS A 211 -6.13 -8.02 -15.38
C LYS A 211 -6.78 -7.25 -16.52
N MET A 212 -8.02 -6.79 -16.35
CA MET A 212 -8.72 -5.96 -17.34
C MET A 212 -8.06 -4.59 -17.50
N ALA A 213 -7.71 -3.93 -16.41
CA ALA A 213 -7.07 -2.63 -16.41
C ALA A 213 -5.73 -2.65 -17.18
N LYS A 214 -4.93 -3.69 -17.01
CA LYS A 214 -3.68 -3.90 -17.76
C LYS A 214 -3.91 -4.11 -19.27
N ALA A 215 -5.03 -4.72 -19.64
CA ALA A 215 -5.33 -5.06 -21.05
C ALA A 215 -5.97 -3.89 -21.82
N GLN A 216 -6.82 -3.10 -21.18
CA GLN A 216 -7.68 -2.12 -21.87
C GLN A 216 -7.74 -0.73 -21.21
N GLY A 217 -6.98 -0.53 -20.12
CA GLY A 217 -6.96 0.71 -19.35
C GLY A 217 -7.94 0.72 -18.18
N VAL A 218 -7.61 1.51 -17.14
CA VAL A 218 -8.34 1.57 -15.87
C VAL A 218 -9.76 2.09 -16.05
N GLU A 219 -9.96 3.15 -16.82
CA GLU A 219 -11.30 3.73 -17.02
C GLU A 219 -12.31 2.74 -17.62
N LYS A 220 -11.87 1.95 -18.60
CA LYS A 220 -12.72 0.90 -19.20
C LYS A 220 -12.98 -0.22 -18.22
N ALA A 221 -11.96 -0.59 -17.42
CA ALA A 221 -12.10 -1.62 -16.41
C ALA A 221 -13.09 -1.20 -15.31
N ILE A 222 -13.08 0.06 -14.86
CA ILE A 222 -14.04 0.61 -13.91
C ILE A 222 -15.48 0.49 -14.47
N LYS A 223 -15.70 0.95 -15.69
CA LYS A 223 -17.04 0.87 -16.33
C LYS A 223 -17.57 -0.56 -16.43
N GLN A 224 -16.69 -1.54 -16.67
CA GLN A 224 -17.07 -2.95 -16.82
C GLN A 224 -17.20 -3.71 -15.51
N SER A 225 -16.51 -3.26 -14.46
CA SER A 225 -16.49 -3.91 -13.14
C SER A 225 -17.42 -3.26 -12.12
N THR A 226 -18.06 -2.14 -12.47
CA THR A 226 -19.12 -1.57 -11.63
C THR A 226 -20.19 -2.64 -11.44
N PRO A 227 -20.60 -2.96 -10.19
CA PRO A 227 -21.64 -3.94 -9.95
C PRO A 227 -22.87 -3.59 -10.77
N LEU A 228 -23.30 -4.54 -11.60
CA LEU A 228 -24.55 -4.39 -12.33
C LEU A 228 -25.66 -4.19 -11.29
N HIS A 229 -26.48 -3.14 -11.47
CA HIS A 229 -27.69 -2.97 -10.69
C HIS A 229 -28.47 -4.32 -10.67
N PRO A 230 -29.07 -4.73 -9.55
CA PRO A 230 -29.81 -6.02 -9.49
C PRO A 230 -30.74 -6.25 -10.68
N HIS A 231 -31.31 -5.18 -11.21
CA HIS A 231 -32.19 -5.17 -12.38
C HIS A 231 -31.50 -4.72 -13.69
N GLN A 232 -30.16 -4.77 -13.75
CA GLN A 232 -29.46 -4.28 -14.96
C GLN A 232 -29.86 -5.04 -16.23
N LYS A 233 -30.09 -6.35 -16.14
CA LYS A 233 -30.53 -7.16 -17.26
C LYS A 233 -31.91 -6.70 -17.77
N ASP A 234 -32.80 -6.38 -16.82
CA ASP A 234 -34.14 -5.90 -17.13
C ASP A 234 -34.05 -4.51 -17.80
N PHE A 235 -33.19 -3.64 -17.28
CA PHE A 235 -32.92 -2.32 -17.90
C PHE A 235 -32.34 -2.45 -19.31
N ASP A 236 -31.37 -3.33 -19.53
CA ASP A 236 -30.77 -3.57 -20.84
C ASP A 236 -31.80 -4.13 -21.83
N GLU A 237 -32.72 -5.00 -21.37
CA GLU A 237 -33.81 -5.52 -22.18
C GLU A 237 -34.79 -4.42 -22.57
N VAL A 238 -35.24 -3.61 -21.60
CA VAL A 238 -36.13 -2.45 -21.83
C VAL A 238 -35.48 -1.46 -22.80
N GLU A 239 -34.21 -1.13 -22.61
CA GLU A 239 -33.48 -0.23 -23.52
C GLU A 239 -33.43 -0.78 -24.96
N THR A 240 -33.21 -2.08 -25.08
CA THR A 240 -33.17 -2.75 -26.37
C THR A 240 -34.53 -2.71 -27.08
N LEU A 241 -35.61 -2.96 -26.35
CA LEU A 241 -36.98 -2.88 -26.86
C LEU A 241 -37.37 -1.46 -27.28
N LEU A 242 -37.03 -0.46 -26.43
CA LEU A 242 -37.26 0.94 -26.76
C LEU A 242 -36.49 1.40 -28.01
N LYS A 243 -35.22 1.00 -28.14
CA LYS A 243 -34.43 1.31 -29.35
C LYS A 243 -35.05 0.69 -30.62
N LYS A 244 -35.53 -0.55 -30.52
CA LYS A 244 -36.25 -1.20 -31.65
C LYS A 244 -37.56 -0.50 -31.99
N ALA A 245 -38.33 -0.12 -30.97
CA ALA A 245 -39.59 0.62 -31.15
C ALA A 245 -39.34 1.98 -31.79
N LEU A 246 -38.39 2.77 -31.29
CA LEU A 246 -38.03 4.06 -31.83
C LEU A 246 -37.57 3.96 -33.28
N LYS A 247 -36.75 2.96 -33.62
CA LYS A 247 -36.33 2.71 -35.02
C LYS A 247 -37.51 2.43 -35.95
N LYS A 248 -38.48 1.65 -35.45
CA LYS A 248 -39.68 1.33 -36.25
C LYS A 248 -40.59 2.54 -36.41
N ILE A 249 -40.78 3.36 -35.38
CA ILE A 249 -41.54 4.61 -35.43
C ILE A 249 -40.88 5.60 -36.42
N SER A 250 -39.56 5.76 -36.35
CA SER A 250 -38.81 6.61 -37.28
C SER A 250 -38.98 6.14 -38.74
N GLN A 251 -39.02 4.82 -38.98
CA GLN A 251 -39.26 4.27 -40.30
C GLN A 251 -40.69 4.61 -40.82
N LEU A 252 -41.72 4.44 -39.99
CA LEU A 252 -43.10 4.78 -40.30
C LEU A 252 -43.25 6.28 -40.63
N ASN A 253 -42.60 7.15 -39.88
CA ASN A 253 -42.56 8.59 -40.13
C ASN A 253 -41.90 8.92 -41.47
N LEU A 254 -40.84 8.21 -41.86
CA LEU A 254 -40.20 8.34 -43.19
C LEU A 254 -41.11 7.88 -44.33
N GLU A 255 -41.99 6.93 -44.08
CA GLU A 255 -43.03 6.46 -45.00
C GLU A 255 -44.24 7.40 -45.04
N GLY A 256 -44.22 8.52 -44.32
CA GLY A 256 -45.28 9.55 -44.32
C GLY A 256 -46.47 9.19 -43.40
N ILE A 257 -46.35 8.20 -42.54
CA ILE A 257 -47.38 7.83 -41.57
C ILE A 257 -47.25 8.73 -40.34
N SER A 258 -48.23 9.60 -40.11
CA SER A 258 -48.26 10.47 -38.94
C SER A 258 -48.71 9.74 -37.64
N PHE A 259 -48.35 10.30 -36.49
CA PHE A 259 -48.76 9.75 -35.17
C PHE A 259 -50.29 9.56 -35.04
N GLU A 260 -51.05 10.45 -35.63
CA GLU A 260 -52.54 10.41 -35.64
C GLU A 260 -53.08 9.17 -36.38
N SER A 261 -52.25 8.58 -37.24
CA SER A 261 -52.61 7.36 -38.02
C SER A 261 -52.25 6.08 -37.28
N TYR A 262 -51.63 6.17 -36.09
CA TYR A 262 -51.30 5.00 -35.29
C TYR A 262 -52.53 4.38 -34.64
N PRO A 263 -52.57 3.05 -34.41
CA PRO A 263 -53.61 2.44 -33.57
C PRO A 263 -53.71 3.11 -32.21
N GLU A 264 -54.95 3.34 -31.73
CA GLU A 264 -55.24 3.99 -30.43
C GLU A 264 -54.42 3.37 -29.29
N SER A 265 -54.28 2.05 -29.22
CA SER A 265 -53.48 1.34 -28.25
C SER A 265 -51.97 1.73 -28.28
N LEU A 266 -51.43 2.10 -29.46
CA LEU A 266 -50.04 2.54 -29.55
C LEU A 266 -49.87 4.00 -29.17
N GLN A 267 -50.86 4.84 -29.49
CA GLN A 267 -50.91 6.25 -29.04
C GLN A 267 -50.97 6.33 -27.49
N ASP A 268 -51.85 5.51 -26.89
CA ASP A 268 -51.94 5.39 -25.43
C ASP A 268 -50.66 4.94 -24.76
N LEU A 269 -49.98 3.93 -25.29
CA LEU A 269 -48.69 3.47 -24.75
C LEU A 269 -47.61 4.55 -24.85
N LEU A 270 -47.54 5.28 -25.93
CA LEU A 270 -46.56 6.37 -26.10
C LEU A 270 -46.87 7.53 -25.17
N GLY A 271 -48.16 7.84 -24.96
CA GLY A 271 -48.62 8.83 -23.99
C GLY A 271 -48.25 8.47 -22.54
N GLN A 272 -48.43 7.24 -22.13
CA GLN A 272 -48.01 6.74 -20.81
C GLN A 272 -46.51 6.84 -20.56
N ILE A 273 -45.68 6.62 -21.57
CA ILE A 273 -44.22 6.78 -21.46
C ILE A 273 -43.85 8.25 -21.19
N ASP A 274 -44.55 9.18 -21.78
CA ASP A 274 -44.32 10.62 -21.63
C ASP A 274 -44.80 11.13 -20.26
N GLU A 275 -45.97 10.67 -19.79
CA GLU A 275 -46.51 10.99 -18.46
C GLU A 275 -45.63 10.43 -17.31
N SER A 276 -44.99 9.28 -17.49
CA SER A 276 -44.08 8.68 -16.49
C SER A 276 -42.86 9.57 -16.21
N ARG A 277 -42.43 10.38 -17.18
CA ARG A 277 -41.37 11.38 -17.02
C ARG A 277 -41.76 12.58 -16.18
N ILE A 278 -43.05 12.94 -16.18
CA ILE A 278 -43.55 14.11 -15.46
C ILE A 278 -43.68 13.80 -13.95
N ASN A 279 -43.86 12.55 -13.59
CA ASN A 279 -44.06 12.07 -12.21
C ASN A 279 -42.79 11.64 -11.49
N GLU A 280 -41.57 11.89 -12.01
CA GLU A 280 -40.37 11.73 -11.22
C GLU A 280 -40.40 12.63 -9.98
N PRO A 281 -40.25 12.08 -8.77
CA PRO A 281 -40.12 12.94 -7.58
C PRO A 281 -38.85 13.77 -7.76
N LYS A 282 -39.01 15.11 -7.82
CA LYS A 282 -37.89 16.05 -7.84
C LYS A 282 -36.94 15.68 -6.70
N ARG A 283 -35.77 15.17 -7.02
CA ARG A 283 -34.69 14.96 -6.07
C ARG A 283 -34.43 16.33 -5.44
N LEU A 284 -34.81 16.48 -4.18
CA LEU A 284 -34.43 17.60 -3.35
C LEU A 284 -32.91 17.75 -3.42
N SER A 285 -32.46 18.78 -4.13
CA SER A 285 -31.09 19.24 -4.07
C SER A 285 -30.78 19.53 -2.61
N ARG A 286 -29.97 18.71 -1.97
CA ARG A 286 -29.35 19.07 -0.69
C ARG A 286 -28.37 20.20 -0.98
N THR A 287 -28.85 21.42 -0.99
CA THR A 287 -28.01 22.59 -0.79
C THR A 287 -27.64 22.59 0.69
N SER A 288 -26.37 22.34 0.94
CA SER A 288 -25.74 22.61 2.22
C SER A 288 -25.59 24.10 2.42
N ASP A 289 -26.61 24.75 3.00
CA ASP A 289 -26.44 26.04 3.62
C ASP A 289 -26.05 25.83 5.09
N PHE A 290 -24.76 25.75 5.31
CA PHE A 290 -24.14 26.06 6.58
C PHE A 290 -23.70 27.54 6.51
N SER A 291 -24.61 28.44 6.67
CA SER A 291 -24.30 29.81 7.10
C SER A 291 -24.23 29.81 8.62
N GLY A 292 -23.05 30.14 9.11
CA GLY A 292 -22.81 30.36 10.52
C GLY A 292 -23.68 31.55 11.04
N ASP A 293 -24.00 31.47 12.29
CA ASP A 293 -24.08 32.69 13.08
C ASP A 293 -23.59 32.42 14.50
N SER A 294 -22.71 33.33 14.87
CA SER A 294 -22.15 33.55 16.19
C SER A 294 -23.29 33.93 17.14
N LEU A 295 -23.19 33.63 18.43
CA LEU A 295 -23.29 34.58 19.54
C LEU A 295 -23.52 33.87 20.89
N GLN A 296 -22.68 34.23 21.79
CA GLN A 296 -22.70 34.20 23.26
C GLN A 296 -22.17 32.93 23.92
#